data_9f8910d2f74d203b30707a85c0cbc08c
#
_entry.id   9f8910d2f74d203b30707a85c0cbc08c
#
_cell.length_a   1.000
_cell.length_b   1.000
_cell.length_c   1.000
_cell.angle_alpha   90.00
_cell.angle_beta   90.00
_cell.angle_gamma   90.00
#
_symmetry.space_group_name_H-M   'P 1'
#
loop_
_entity.id
_entity.type
_entity.pdbx_description
1 polymer ?
#
loop_
_entity_poly.entity_id
_entity_poly.type
_entity_poly.pdbx_seq_one_letter_code
_entity_poly.pdbx_strand_id
1 'polypeptide(L)'
;MNGGTHMPFEEIGLLRLIPKSIIFEVTDDIQFREILNQTLDLKGLKYIRTIRKAPVPVYQGGEDFSKGYIELRHGEDVVIVASGIMVAPSIRVADELSKLGYSVGVIDLFRIKPIPEQIKTMLSGKTIFTVENHNQIGGIGSALCELFSDDGITKIHRMGVQERFGQVGKMDYLLNEYGLSESNIKEKVLEIYNAR
;
A
#
# COMPACT_ATOMS: atom_id res chain seq x y z
N MET A 1 -4.34 -18.25 15.40
CA MET A 1 -5.08 -17.54 14.34
C MET A 1 -5.66 -16.29 14.97
N ASN A 2 -5.32 -15.15 14.44
CA ASN A 2 -5.88 -13.87 14.87
C ASN A 2 -6.49 -13.25 13.62
N GLY A 3 -7.64 -12.76 13.72
CA GLY A 3 -8.34 -12.08 12.62
C GLY A 3 -8.85 -10.76 13.14
N GLY A 4 -10.09 -10.45 12.87
CA GLY A 4 -10.72 -9.17 13.20
C GLY A 4 -10.66 -8.70 14.65
N THR A 5 -10.19 -9.54 15.59
CA THR A 5 -9.96 -9.12 16.98
C THR A 5 -8.59 -8.47 17.21
N HIS A 6 -7.66 -8.58 16.24
CA HIS A 6 -6.27 -8.11 16.40
C HIS A 6 -5.73 -7.42 15.15
N MET A 7 -6.51 -7.35 14.10
CA MET A 7 -6.14 -6.70 12.83
C MET A 7 -7.32 -5.83 12.38
N PRO A 8 -7.39 -4.61 12.87
CA PRO A 8 -8.41 -3.66 12.42
C PRO A 8 -8.19 -3.27 10.95
N PHE A 9 -9.25 -2.82 10.31
CA PHE A 9 -9.21 -2.32 8.93
C PHE A 9 -9.52 -0.81 8.85
N GLU A 10 -9.66 -0.13 9.99
CA GLU A 10 -10.17 1.24 10.08
C GLU A 10 -9.16 2.21 10.70
N GLU A 11 -8.14 1.70 11.38
CA GLU A 11 -7.28 2.49 12.25
C GLU A 11 -6.44 3.54 11.49
N ILE A 12 -5.99 3.24 10.29
CA ILE A 12 -5.27 4.23 9.46
C ILE A 12 -6.20 5.41 9.15
N GLY A 13 -7.44 5.12 8.74
CA GLY A 13 -8.44 6.15 8.46
C GLY A 13 -8.72 7.04 9.66
N LEU A 14 -8.94 6.43 10.83
CA LEU A 14 -9.19 7.16 12.08
C LEU A 14 -7.99 8.03 12.49
N LEU A 15 -6.78 7.49 12.39
CA LEU A 15 -5.57 8.21 12.78
C LEU A 15 -5.19 9.32 11.78
N ARG A 16 -5.59 9.17 10.51
CA ARG A 16 -5.40 10.23 9.50
C ARG A 16 -6.16 11.51 9.84
N LEU A 17 -7.26 11.43 10.57
CA LEU A 17 -8.03 12.61 11.02
C LEU A 17 -7.31 13.41 12.11
N ILE A 18 -6.36 12.82 12.85
CA ILE A 18 -5.66 13.52 13.93
C ILE A 18 -4.66 14.50 13.33
N PRO A 19 -4.75 15.80 13.65
CA PRO A 19 -3.81 16.79 13.14
C PRO A 19 -2.35 16.45 13.48
N LYS A 20 -1.46 16.59 12.49
CA LYS A 20 -0.01 16.36 12.64
C LYS A 20 0.38 14.93 13.06
N SER A 21 -0.52 13.95 12.98
CA SER A 21 -0.13 12.55 13.13
C SER A 21 0.81 12.12 12.00
N ILE A 22 1.73 11.23 12.31
CA ILE A 22 2.64 10.62 11.36
C ILE A 22 2.31 9.13 11.32
N ILE A 23 1.99 8.60 10.14
CA ILE A 23 1.49 7.23 9.98
C ILE A 23 2.38 6.48 9.01
N PHE A 24 2.87 5.34 9.47
CA PHE A 24 3.61 4.38 8.66
C PHE A 24 2.92 3.02 8.66
N GLU A 25 2.95 2.33 7.53
CA GLU A 25 2.66 0.91 7.44
C GLU A 25 3.87 0.21 6.82
N VAL A 26 4.56 -0.60 7.60
CA VAL A 26 5.83 -1.20 7.22
C VAL A 26 5.66 -2.58 6.59
N THR A 27 6.51 -2.89 5.62
CA THR A 27 6.44 -4.09 4.78
C THR A 27 7.15 -5.28 5.40
N ASP A 28 8.36 -5.06 5.96
CA ASP A 28 9.15 -6.10 6.60
C ASP A 28 9.94 -5.59 7.82
N ASP A 29 10.74 -6.45 8.42
CA ASP A 29 11.49 -6.17 9.63
C ASP A 29 12.68 -5.22 9.39
N ILE A 30 13.26 -5.21 8.21
CA ILE A 30 14.31 -4.26 7.83
C ILE A 30 13.73 -2.85 7.79
N GLN A 31 12.65 -2.67 7.04
CA GLN A 31 11.97 -1.38 6.97
C GLN A 31 11.45 -0.94 8.34
N PHE A 32 10.91 -1.87 9.15
CA PHE A 32 10.44 -1.55 10.49
C PHE A 32 11.54 -0.95 11.37
N ARG A 33 12.74 -1.56 11.39
CA ARG A 33 13.88 -1.07 12.19
C ARG A 33 14.29 0.34 11.76
N GLU A 34 14.42 0.57 10.45
CA GLU A 34 14.82 1.88 9.92
C GLU A 34 13.77 2.96 10.21
N ILE A 35 12.48 2.66 10.00
CA ILE A 35 11.40 3.59 10.31
C ILE A 35 11.31 3.84 11.82
N LEU A 36 11.47 2.83 12.66
CA LEU A 36 11.49 3.01 14.12
C LEU A 36 12.62 3.98 14.52
N ASN A 37 13.83 3.78 14.01
CA ASN A 37 14.97 4.66 14.28
C ASN A 37 14.68 6.10 13.82
N GLN A 38 14.17 6.29 12.61
CA GLN A 38 13.81 7.62 12.09
C GLN A 38 12.73 8.32 12.93
N THR A 39 11.85 7.56 13.58
CA THR A 39 10.78 8.15 14.40
C THR A 39 11.20 8.55 15.80
N LEU A 40 12.39 8.18 16.28
CA LEU A 40 12.84 8.51 17.63
C LEU A 40 12.92 10.02 17.86
N ASP A 41 13.41 10.76 16.87
CA ASP A 41 13.59 12.23 16.96
C ASP A 41 12.36 13.03 16.51
N LEU A 42 11.35 12.38 15.97
CA LEU A 42 10.11 13.04 15.55
C LEU A 42 9.23 13.37 16.76
N LYS A 43 8.66 14.59 16.77
CA LYS A 43 7.69 14.99 17.79
C LYS A 43 6.25 14.71 17.33
N GLY A 44 5.36 14.52 18.29
CA GLY A 44 3.93 14.32 18.03
C GLY A 44 3.51 12.85 18.01
N LEU A 45 2.27 12.61 17.60
CA LEU A 45 1.71 11.26 17.48
C LEU A 45 2.34 10.54 16.29
N LYS A 46 2.95 9.40 16.58
CA LYS A 46 3.47 8.48 15.57
C LYS A 46 2.73 7.15 15.67
N TYR A 47 2.30 6.63 14.56
CA TYR A 47 1.69 5.32 14.45
C TYR A 47 2.45 4.48 13.43
N ILE A 48 2.91 3.32 13.84
CA ILE A 48 3.57 2.36 12.95
C ILE A 48 2.74 1.09 12.94
N ARG A 49 2.12 0.80 11.80
CA ARG A 49 1.38 -0.44 11.57
C ARG A 49 2.34 -1.54 11.21
N THR A 50 2.25 -2.65 11.92
CA THR A 50 3.07 -3.84 11.67
C THR A 50 2.20 -5.08 11.56
N ILE A 51 2.76 -6.17 11.01
CA ILE A 51 2.13 -7.47 11.01
C ILE A 51 2.66 -8.33 12.15
N ARG A 52 1.79 -9.12 12.79
CA ARG A 52 2.17 -10.01 13.88
C ARG A 52 2.98 -11.25 13.44
N LYS A 53 2.76 -11.73 12.21
CA LYS A 53 3.50 -12.85 11.63
C LYS A 53 4.79 -12.36 11.00
N ALA A 54 5.75 -13.28 10.80
CA ALA A 54 6.92 -12.99 9.99
C ALA A 54 6.47 -12.51 8.59
N PRO A 55 6.86 -11.30 8.19
CA PRO A 55 6.52 -10.78 6.88
C PRO A 55 7.31 -11.52 5.79
N VAL A 56 6.86 -11.40 4.55
CA VAL A 56 7.66 -11.80 3.40
C VAL A 56 8.77 -10.76 3.21
N PRO A 57 10.06 -11.14 3.24
CA PRO A 57 11.15 -10.19 3.06
C PRO A 57 11.08 -9.53 1.67
N VAL A 58 11.21 -8.22 1.65
CA VAL A 58 11.26 -7.40 0.43
C VAL A 58 12.59 -6.67 0.33
N TYR A 59 13.09 -6.18 1.45
CA TYR A 59 14.29 -5.38 1.54
C TYR A 59 15.50 -6.22 1.96
N GLN A 60 16.71 -5.74 1.60
CA GLN A 60 17.97 -6.42 1.93
C GLN A 60 18.84 -5.62 2.90
N GLY A 61 18.49 -4.34 3.11
CA GLY A 61 19.24 -3.37 3.89
C GLY A 61 20.07 -2.43 3.03
N GLY A 62 20.18 -1.19 3.49
CA GLY A 62 20.86 -0.11 2.74
C GLY A 62 19.94 0.73 1.86
N GLU A 63 18.65 0.43 1.80
CA GLU A 63 17.66 1.24 1.11
C GLU A 63 17.41 2.57 1.85
N ASP A 64 17.13 3.64 1.09
CA ASP A 64 16.79 4.96 1.64
C ASP A 64 15.29 5.07 1.97
N PHE A 65 14.93 4.82 3.22
CA PHE A 65 13.56 4.96 3.71
C PHE A 65 13.18 6.39 4.14
N SER A 66 14.06 7.37 4.02
CA SER A 66 13.78 8.75 4.46
C SER A 66 12.67 9.42 3.64
N LYS A 67 12.50 9.01 2.39
CA LYS A 67 11.51 9.57 1.46
C LYS A 67 10.07 9.20 1.80
N GLY A 68 9.84 8.11 2.52
CA GLY A 68 8.50 7.61 2.86
C GLY A 68 7.85 6.75 1.78
N TYR A 69 8.56 6.46 0.70
CA TYR A 69 8.19 5.52 -0.38
C TYR A 69 9.44 4.97 -1.06
N ILE A 70 9.29 3.82 -1.72
CA ILE A 70 10.30 3.24 -2.60
C ILE A 70 9.63 2.73 -3.87
N GLU A 71 10.18 3.07 -5.05
CA GLU A 71 9.81 2.45 -6.32
C GLU A 71 10.55 1.11 -6.44
N LEU A 72 9.79 0.01 -6.36
CA LEU A 72 10.33 -1.36 -6.39
C LEU A 72 10.36 -1.95 -7.79
N ARG A 73 9.46 -1.51 -8.65
CA ARG A 73 9.40 -1.84 -10.09
C ARG A 73 8.99 -0.60 -10.86
N HIS A 74 9.73 -0.32 -11.90
CA HIS A 74 9.33 0.72 -12.85
C HIS A 74 8.25 0.21 -13.79
N GLY A 75 7.27 1.05 -14.15
CA GLY A 75 6.20 0.72 -15.09
C GLY A 75 5.44 1.94 -15.58
N GLU A 76 4.96 1.86 -16.83
CA GLU A 76 4.31 2.97 -17.53
C GLU A 76 2.81 2.79 -17.70
N ASP A 77 2.32 1.54 -17.72
CA ASP A 77 0.90 1.27 -17.99
C ASP A 77 0.03 1.44 -16.75
N VAL A 78 0.35 0.71 -15.71
CA VAL A 78 -0.33 0.76 -14.41
C VAL A 78 0.73 0.79 -13.32
N VAL A 79 0.58 1.69 -12.36
CA VAL A 79 1.45 1.72 -11.18
C VAL A 79 0.68 1.23 -9.96
N ILE A 80 1.06 0.07 -9.44
CA ILE A 80 0.52 -0.44 -8.19
C ILE A 80 1.17 0.35 -7.05
N VAL A 81 0.35 0.99 -6.22
CA VAL A 81 0.79 1.62 -4.97
C VAL A 81 0.27 0.78 -3.81
N ALA A 82 1.17 0.16 -3.08
CA ALA A 82 0.85 -0.73 -1.98
C ALA A 82 1.56 -0.32 -0.70
N SER A 83 1.17 -0.90 0.43
CA SER A 83 1.88 -0.79 1.71
C SER A 83 1.80 -2.09 2.49
N GLY A 84 2.71 -2.27 3.43
CA GLY A 84 2.72 -3.41 4.33
C GLY A 84 2.70 -4.75 3.62
N ILE A 85 1.82 -5.64 4.08
CA ILE A 85 1.75 -7.02 3.55
C ILE A 85 1.34 -7.13 2.09
N MET A 86 0.80 -6.05 1.50
CA MET A 86 0.36 -6.07 0.09
C MET A 86 1.50 -5.77 -0.88
N VAL A 87 2.67 -5.35 -0.41
CA VAL A 87 3.83 -5.03 -1.27
C VAL A 87 4.39 -6.28 -1.95
N ALA A 88 4.69 -7.33 -1.19
CA ALA A 88 5.27 -8.55 -1.75
C ALA A 88 4.36 -9.22 -2.82
N PRO A 89 3.05 -9.42 -2.60
CA PRO A 89 2.16 -9.92 -3.65
C PRO A 89 2.08 -8.98 -4.86
N SER A 90 2.11 -7.66 -4.67
CA SER A 90 2.13 -6.71 -5.79
C SER A 90 3.37 -6.83 -6.66
N ILE A 91 4.55 -7.06 -6.05
CA ILE A 91 5.79 -7.33 -6.79
C ILE A 91 5.66 -8.60 -7.63
N ARG A 92 5.17 -9.70 -7.04
CA ARG A 92 5.01 -10.97 -7.77
C ARG A 92 4.06 -10.84 -8.96
N VAL A 93 2.96 -10.14 -8.78
CA VAL A 93 2.00 -9.86 -9.86
C VAL A 93 2.65 -9.01 -10.96
N ALA A 94 3.37 -7.95 -10.61
CA ALA A 94 4.07 -7.12 -11.59
C ALA A 94 5.13 -7.91 -12.36
N ASP A 95 5.93 -8.74 -11.67
CA ASP A 95 6.96 -9.59 -12.28
C ASP A 95 6.34 -10.66 -13.21
N GLU A 96 5.19 -11.19 -12.87
CA GLU A 96 4.45 -12.14 -13.73
C GLU A 96 3.89 -11.44 -14.98
N LEU A 97 3.25 -10.29 -14.82
CA LEU A 97 2.66 -9.53 -15.91
C LEU A 97 3.74 -8.97 -16.86
N SER A 98 4.90 -8.59 -16.32
CA SER A 98 6.04 -8.15 -17.14
C SER A 98 6.52 -9.24 -18.12
N LYS A 99 6.49 -10.52 -17.72
CA LYS A 99 6.81 -11.64 -18.62
C LYS A 99 5.79 -11.81 -19.76
N LEU A 100 4.61 -11.25 -19.59
CA LEU A 100 3.53 -11.24 -20.60
C LEU A 100 3.52 -9.96 -21.43
N GLY A 101 4.49 -9.05 -21.21
CA GLY A 101 4.65 -7.80 -21.99
C GLY A 101 3.91 -6.58 -21.42
N TYR A 102 3.33 -6.67 -20.22
CA TYR A 102 2.70 -5.53 -19.56
C TYR A 102 3.72 -4.72 -18.75
N SER A 103 3.64 -3.40 -18.80
CA SER A 103 4.52 -2.50 -18.05
C SER A 103 3.85 -2.07 -16.73
N VAL A 104 4.02 -2.88 -15.69
CA VAL A 104 3.41 -2.66 -14.38
C VAL A 104 4.45 -2.21 -13.35
N GLY A 105 4.31 -0.99 -12.84
CA GLY A 105 5.14 -0.45 -11.76
C GLY A 105 4.64 -0.88 -10.38
N VAL A 106 5.54 -0.86 -9.39
CA VAL A 106 5.20 -1.09 -7.97
C VAL A 106 5.91 -0.07 -7.09
N ILE A 107 5.13 0.62 -6.28
CA ILE A 107 5.61 1.54 -5.25
C ILE A 107 5.16 1.03 -3.89
N ASP A 108 6.11 0.87 -2.96
CA ASP A 108 5.80 0.77 -1.54
C ASP A 108 5.65 2.19 -0.97
N LEU A 109 4.42 2.59 -0.66
CA LEU A 109 4.10 3.86 -0.01
C LEU A 109 3.90 3.62 1.49
N PHE A 110 4.99 3.48 2.21
CA PHE A 110 4.97 3.14 3.63
C PHE A 110 4.71 4.33 4.57
N ARG A 111 4.96 5.58 4.16
CA ARG A 111 4.53 6.76 4.93
C ARG A 111 3.21 7.30 4.38
N ILE A 112 2.13 6.93 5.06
CA ILE A 112 0.75 7.23 4.64
C ILE A 112 0.36 8.68 5.01
N LYS A 113 0.96 9.21 6.10
CA LYS A 113 0.73 10.60 6.51
C LYS A 113 1.98 11.20 7.16
N PRO A 114 2.43 12.38 6.73
CA PRO A 114 2.03 13.03 5.49
C PRO A 114 2.50 12.22 4.28
N ILE A 115 1.71 12.20 3.22
CA ILE A 115 2.15 11.60 1.94
C ILE A 115 3.35 12.41 1.43
N PRO A 116 4.41 11.74 0.93
CA PRO A 116 5.54 12.41 0.33
C PRO A 116 5.12 13.26 -0.88
N GLU A 117 5.52 14.53 -0.92
CA GLU A 117 5.14 15.44 -2.03
C GLU A 117 5.61 14.93 -3.40
N GLN A 118 6.75 14.26 -3.44
CA GLN A 118 7.31 13.66 -4.66
C GLN A 118 6.37 12.65 -5.32
N ILE A 119 5.49 12.00 -4.56
CA ILE A 119 4.48 11.07 -5.09
C ILE A 119 3.56 11.78 -6.08
N LYS A 120 3.17 13.04 -5.79
CA LYS A 120 2.31 13.81 -6.70
C LYS A 120 2.99 14.02 -8.05
N THR A 121 4.24 14.45 -8.05
CA THR A 121 5.00 14.68 -9.31
C THR A 121 5.26 13.38 -10.06
N MET A 122 5.61 12.30 -9.34
CA MET A 122 5.96 11.01 -9.94
C MET A 122 4.77 10.32 -10.61
N LEU A 123 3.57 10.47 -10.04
CA LEU A 123 2.37 9.74 -10.46
C LEU A 123 1.34 10.56 -11.22
N SER A 124 1.54 11.88 -11.37
CA SER A 124 0.62 12.74 -12.13
C SER A 124 0.47 12.25 -13.57
N GLY A 125 -0.78 12.12 -14.03
CA GLY A 125 -1.13 11.61 -15.34
C GLY A 125 -1.05 10.10 -15.53
N LYS A 126 -0.60 9.35 -14.51
CA LYS A 126 -0.52 7.88 -14.58
C LYS A 126 -1.83 7.22 -14.18
N THR A 127 -1.97 5.95 -14.53
CA THR A 127 -3.02 5.08 -14.00
C THR A 127 -2.51 4.39 -12.75
N ILE A 128 -3.06 4.76 -11.60
CA ILE A 128 -2.70 4.25 -10.28
C ILE A 128 -3.67 3.16 -9.86
N PHE A 129 -3.14 2.07 -9.31
CA PHE A 129 -3.92 1.03 -8.67
C PHE A 129 -3.45 0.83 -7.23
N THR A 130 -4.24 1.26 -6.24
CA THR A 130 -3.89 1.06 -4.83
C THR A 130 -4.30 -0.31 -4.34
N VAL A 131 -3.42 -0.97 -3.58
CA VAL A 131 -3.67 -2.28 -2.98
C VAL A 131 -3.33 -2.21 -1.49
N GLU A 132 -4.34 -2.32 -0.65
CA GLU A 132 -4.19 -2.13 0.79
C GLU A 132 -4.92 -3.18 1.64
N ASN A 133 -4.28 -3.65 2.70
CA ASN A 133 -4.91 -4.50 3.72
C ASN A 133 -5.62 -3.64 4.77
N HIS A 134 -6.49 -2.78 4.29
CA HIS A 134 -7.27 -1.81 5.07
C HIS A 134 -8.61 -1.59 4.37
N ASN A 135 -9.58 -1.00 5.05
CA ASN A 135 -10.82 -0.56 4.41
C ASN A 135 -10.46 0.45 3.29
N GLN A 136 -11.13 0.34 2.15
CA GLN A 136 -10.96 1.31 1.05
C GLN A 136 -11.27 2.75 1.47
N ILE A 137 -12.08 2.93 2.52
CA ILE A 137 -12.40 4.24 3.08
C ILE A 137 -11.31 4.62 4.10
N GLY A 138 -10.67 5.76 3.88
CA GLY A 138 -9.69 6.32 4.80
C GLY A 138 -8.25 5.82 4.67
N GLY A 139 -7.99 4.74 3.90
CA GLY A 139 -6.65 4.19 3.69
C GLY A 139 -5.81 4.94 2.65
N ILE A 140 -4.80 4.26 2.08
CA ILE A 140 -3.88 4.86 1.10
C ILE A 140 -4.59 5.28 -0.18
N GLY A 141 -5.57 4.50 -0.64
CA GLY A 141 -6.36 4.84 -1.81
C GLY A 141 -7.13 6.15 -1.64
N SER A 142 -7.76 6.36 -0.48
CA SER A 142 -8.42 7.62 -0.14
C SER A 142 -7.42 8.77 -0.07
N ALA A 143 -6.25 8.55 0.55
CA ALA A 143 -5.22 9.57 0.68
C ALA A 143 -4.67 10.01 -0.70
N LEU A 144 -4.50 9.09 -1.64
CA LEU A 144 -4.10 9.43 -3.00
C LEU A 144 -5.22 10.13 -3.78
N CYS A 145 -6.49 9.74 -3.62
CA CYS A 145 -7.60 10.48 -4.22
C CYS A 145 -7.65 11.93 -3.73
N GLU A 146 -7.40 12.17 -2.44
CA GLU A 146 -7.29 13.53 -1.88
C GLU A 146 -6.10 14.29 -2.49
N LEU A 147 -4.93 13.64 -2.62
CA LEU A 147 -3.72 14.25 -3.19
C LEU A 147 -3.89 14.68 -4.66
N PHE A 148 -4.63 13.90 -5.44
CA PHE A 148 -4.84 14.09 -6.88
C PHE A 148 -6.18 14.72 -7.23
N SER A 149 -6.94 15.21 -6.23
CA SER A 149 -8.30 15.78 -6.44
C SER A 149 -8.36 16.89 -7.48
N ASP A 150 -7.28 17.65 -7.62
CA ASP A 150 -7.22 18.83 -8.49
C ASP A 150 -6.47 18.61 -9.82
N ASP A 151 -5.89 17.42 -10.05
CA ASP A 151 -5.04 17.24 -11.24
C ASP A 151 -5.81 16.88 -12.52
N GLY A 152 -6.99 16.28 -12.37
CA GLY A 152 -7.93 15.99 -13.46
C GLY A 152 -7.47 14.97 -14.52
N ILE A 153 -6.25 14.45 -14.42
CA ILE A 153 -5.64 13.55 -15.41
C ILE A 153 -5.21 12.21 -14.84
N THR A 154 -4.98 12.13 -13.53
CA THR A 154 -4.59 10.88 -12.85
C THR A 154 -5.80 10.01 -12.58
N LYS A 155 -5.75 8.76 -13.04
CA LYS A 155 -6.80 7.77 -12.76
C LYS A 155 -6.41 6.92 -11.57
N ILE A 156 -7.30 6.79 -10.58
CA ILE A 156 -7.04 5.99 -9.37
C ILE A 156 -8.09 4.89 -9.24
N HIS A 157 -7.61 3.65 -9.28
CA HIS A 157 -8.39 2.46 -8.97
C HIS A 157 -7.98 1.97 -7.58
N ARG A 158 -8.94 1.50 -6.79
CA ARG A 158 -8.67 1.12 -5.39
C ARG A 158 -9.06 -0.31 -5.12
N MET A 159 -8.20 -1.04 -4.43
CA MET A 159 -8.48 -2.37 -3.89
C MET A 159 -8.14 -2.39 -2.40
N GLY A 160 -9.08 -2.79 -1.59
CA GLY A 160 -9.00 -2.91 -0.15
C GLY A 160 -10.24 -3.64 0.36
N VAL A 161 -10.36 -3.78 1.67
CA VAL A 161 -11.54 -4.35 2.30
C VAL A 161 -12.75 -3.43 2.06
N GLN A 162 -13.88 -4.00 1.61
CA GLN A 162 -15.08 -3.25 1.24
C GLN A 162 -16.09 -3.24 2.39
N GLU A 163 -15.89 -2.37 3.38
CA GLU A 163 -16.77 -2.16 4.53
C GLU A 163 -17.26 -3.45 5.21
N ARG A 164 -16.32 -4.37 5.43
CA ARG A 164 -16.58 -5.65 6.10
C ARG A 164 -15.82 -5.71 7.41
N PHE A 165 -16.45 -6.25 8.43
CA PHE A 165 -15.77 -6.56 9.68
C PHE A 165 -14.72 -7.66 9.48
N GLY A 166 -13.65 -7.60 10.27
CA GLY A 166 -12.61 -8.60 10.27
C GLY A 166 -13.14 -9.98 10.72
N GLN A 167 -12.71 -11.02 10.03
CA GLN A 167 -12.97 -12.42 10.35
C GLN A 167 -11.75 -13.09 10.96
N VAL A 168 -11.95 -14.26 11.57
CA VAL A 168 -10.86 -15.10 12.06
C VAL A 168 -10.55 -16.18 11.04
N GLY A 169 -9.31 -16.27 10.59
CA GLY A 169 -8.90 -17.25 9.60
C GLY A 169 -7.39 -17.34 9.38
N LYS A 170 -6.98 -18.24 8.49
CA LYS A 170 -5.61 -18.26 7.95
C LYS A 170 -5.46 -17.06 6.99
N MET A 171 -4.22 -16.55 6.84
CA MET A 171 -3.95 -15.39 6.00
C MET A 171 -4.46 -15.58 4.57
N ASP A 172 -4.09 -16.68 3.93
CA ASP A 172 -4.47 -16.95 2.53
C ASP A 172 -5.99 -17.03 2.35
N TYR A 173 -6.70 -17.65 3.31
CA TYR A 173 -8.16 -17.66 3.30
C TYR A 173 -8.72 -16.24 3.42
N LEU A 174 -8.20 -15.43 4.33
CA LEU A 174 -8.69 -14.06 4.54
C LEU A 174 -8.39 -13.15 3.34
N LEU A 175 -7.20 -13.27 2.73
CA LEU A 175 -6.88 -12.53 1.52
C LEU A 175 -7.83 -12.88 0.36
N ASN A 176 -8.17 -14.15 0.19
CA ASN A 176 -9.17 -14.57 -0.80
C ASN A 176 -10.56 -14.07 -0.45
N GLU A 177 -10.98 -14.19 0.80
CA GLU A 177 -12.30 -13.78 1.29
C GLU A 177 -12.55 -12.28 1.13
N TYR A 178 -11.49 -11.46 1.28
CA TYR A 178 -11.56 -10.01 1.10
C TYR A 178 -11.20 -9.55 -0.32
N GLY A 179 -10.95 -10.49 -1.25
CA GLY A 179 -10.59 -10.15 -2.63
C GLY A 179 -9.22 -9.50 -2.78
N LEU A 180 -8.28 -9.82 -1.88
CA LEU A 180 -6.92 -9.25 -1.83
C LEU A 180 -5.83 -10.25 -2.20
N SER A 181 -6.19 -11.41 -2.77
CA SER A 181 -5.21 -12.40 -3.23
C SER A 181 -4.45 -11.93 -4.48
N GLU A 182 -3.30 -12.54 -4.74
CA GLU A 182 -2.50 -12.25 -5.94
C GLU A 182 -3.31 -12.42 -7.24
N SER A 183 -4.18 -13.43 -7.29
CA SER A 183 -5.07 -13.64 -8.45
C SER A 183 -6.03 -12.47 -8.63
N ASN A 184 -6.62 -11.94 -7.54
CA ASN A 184 -7.52 -10.78 -7.62
C ASN A 184 -6.76 -9.51 -8.03
N ILE A 185 -5.53 -9.30 -7.50
CA ILE A 185 -4.68 -8.17 -7.90
C ILE A 185 -4.38 -8.25 -9.40
N LYS A 186 -3.95 -9.42 -9.88
CA LYS A 186 -3.63 -9.65 -11.29
C LYS A 186 -4.84 -9.41 -12.20
N GLU A 187 -5.98 -9.99 -11.85
CA GLU A 187 -7.23 -9.81 -12.60
C GLU A 187 -7.58 -8.33 -12.72
N LYS A 188 -7.50 -7.60 -11.60
CA LYS A 188 -7.82 -6.17 -11.58
C LYS A 188 -6.86 -5.32 -12.40
N VAL A 189 -5.56 -5.62 -12.38
CA VAL A 189 -4.58 -4.94 -13.24
C VAL A 189 -4.92 -5.16 -14.72
N LEU A 190 -5.27 -6.39 -15.11
CA LEU A 190 -5.66 -6.70 -16.49
C LEU A 190 -6.96 -6.01 -16.91
N GLU A 191 -7.95 -5.94 -16.01
CA GLU A 191 -9.18 -5.16 -16.27
C GLU A 191 -8.87 -3.68 -16.51
N ILE A 192 -8.04 -3.08 -15.64
CA ILE A 192 -7.63 -1.66 -15.75
C ILE A 192 -6.88 -1.43 -17.06
N TYR A 193 -5.98 -2.34 -17.42
CA TYR A 193 -5.21 -2.25 -18.66
C TYR A 193 -6.12 -2.29 -19.89
N ASN A 194 -7.08 -3.22 -19.93
CA ASN A 194 -8.00 -3.39 -21.06
C ASN A 194 -9.06 -2.26 -21.18
N ALA A 195 -9.24 -1.47 -20.12
CA ALA A 195 -10.18 -0.33 -20.10
C ALA A 195 -9.53 1.02 -20.47
N ARG A 196 -8.26 1.03 -20.82
CA ARG A 196 -7.48 2.20 -21.29
C ARG A 196 -7.75 2.46 -22.76
#